data_bc724338221b8225ea3a81a359682893
#
_entry.id   bc724338221b8225ea3a81a359682893
#
_cell.length_a   1.000
_cell.length_b   1.000
_cell.length_c   1.000
_cell.angle_alpha   90.00
_cell.angle_beta   90.00
_cell.angle_gamma   90.00
#
_symmetry.space_group_name_H-M   'P 1'
#
loop_
_entity.id
_entity.type
_entity.pdbx_description
1 polymer ?
#
loop_
_entity_poly.entity_id
_entity_poly.type
_entity_poly.pdbx_seq_one_letter_code
_entity_poly.pdbx_strand_id
1 'polypeptide(L)'
;MCKRRELSFLAYLFQMDKKLLHGAHTALITPMKDGAVCYTDLECIVNAQLSSGISGVVPCGTTGESPTLSEDEHLQVIKSTIEIVDKKIPVIAGTGANSTQEALELTQKADAIGADAFLLVAPYYNKPSQDGLFAHFSKLAECTEKPIVLYSIPSRCGIEISTSTVARLYEKYPNICALKEAGGRSAKVSETACAVDQDFIILSGDDGLTLPFIACGAKGVISVASNIIPETVSNLVKLAIDGNFTEAQKIHLENFQFFSDIFIEPNPVPIKTLLHCKEMIQSAEVRLPLTPPSEQNLKFLQEMAKKLNI
;
A
#
# COMPACT_ATOMS: atom_id res chain seq x y z
N MET A 1 -0.25 -41.36 3.53
CA MET A 1 1.01 -40.74 3.03
C MET A 1 0.77 -39.71 1.90
N CYS A 2 -0.24 -39.88 1.04
CA CYS A 2 -0.52 -38.94 -0.07
C CYS A 2 -0.98 -37.53 0.40
N LYS A 3 -1.95 -37.45 1.35
CA LYS A 3 -2.46 -36.16 1.86
C LYS A 3 -1.41 -35.23 2.52
N ARG A 4 -0.35 -35.78 3.14
CA ARG A 4 0.72 -34.95 3.72
C ARG A 4 1.66 -34.35 2.68
N ARG A 5 1.80 -34.97 1.50
CA ARG A 5 2.61 -34.40 0.40
C ARG A 5 1.87 -33.31 -0.36
N GLU A 6 0.56 -33.42 -0.54
CA GLU A 6 -0.27 -32.37 -1.17
C GLU A 6 -0.37 -31.12 -0.29
N LEU A 7 -0.54 -31.27 1.03
CA LEU A 7 -0.52 -30.18 1.98
C LEU A 7 0.86 -29.49 2.05
N SER A 8 1.97 -30.22 1.88
CA SER A 8 3.31 -29.63 1.84
C SER A 8 3.62 -28.91 0.53
N PHE A 9 3.03 -29.36 -0.60
CA PHE A 9 3.19 -28.70 -1.90
C PHE A 9 2.34 -27.42 -2.00
N LEU A 10 1.09 -27.46 -1.52
CA LEU A 10 0.23 -26.28 -1.39
C LEU A 10 0.83 -25.26 -0.40
N ALA A 11 1.37 -25.70 0.74
CA ALA A 11 2.06 -24.84 1.68
C ALA A 11 3.34 -24.22 1.08
N TYR A 12 4.06 -24.96 0.23
CA TYR A 12 5.25 -24.45 -0.47
C TYR A 12 4.88 -23.42 -1.55
N LEU A 13 3.83 -23.65 -2.34
CA LEU A 13 3.30 -22.68 -3.30
C LEU A 13 2.80 -21.42 -2.58
N PHE A 14 2.06 -21.60 -1.47
CA PHE A 14 1.57 -20.49 -0.66
C PHE A 14 2.73 -19.68 -0.01
N GLN A 15 3.83 -20.33 0.35
CA GLN A 15 5.01 -19.69 0.93
C GLN A 15 5.81 -18.88 -0.12
N MET A 16 5.79 -19.30 -1.40
CA MET A 16 6.38 -18.51 -2.49
C MET A 16 5.57 -17.22 -2.73
N ASP A 17 4.24 -17.29 -2.76
CA ASP A 17 3.38 -16.14 -3.00
C ASP A 17 3.49 -15.06 -1.89
N LYS A 18 3.72 -15.45 -0.65
CA LYS A 18 3.91 -14.50 0.48
C LYS A 18 5.16 -13.64 0.33
N LYS A 19 6.25 -14.16 -0.24
CA LYS A 19 7.51 -13.40 -0.41
C LYS A 19 7.38 -12.21 -1.32
N LEU A 20 6.40 -12.19 -2.23
CA LEU A 20 6.13 -11.02 -3.09
C LEU A 20 5.68 -9.78 -2.29
N LEU A 21 5.25 -9.96 -1.04
CA LEU A 21 4.83 -8.84 -0.18
C LEU A 21 5.98 -8.24 0.64
N HIS A 22 7.21 -8.80 0.57
CA HIS A 22 8.38 -8.23 1.26
C HIS A 22 8.95 -7.04 0.48
N GLY A 23 9.54 -6.10 1.20
CA GLY A 23 10.26 -4.99 0.58
C GLY A 23 9.45 -3.69 0.50
N ALA A 24 9.81 -2.85 -0.45
CA ALA A 24 9.18 -1.56 -0.64
C ALA A 24 8.15 -1.64 -1.78
N HIS A 25 6.90 -1.29 -1.49
CA HIS A 25 5.82 -1.22 -2.47
C HIS A 25 5.35 0.23 -2.61
N THR A 26 5.07 0.67 -3.83
CA THR A 26 4.59 2.03 -4.04
C THR A 26 3.07 2.09 -4.03
N ALA A 27 2.49 2.85 -3.10
CA ALA A 27 1.10 3.27 -3.15
C ALA A 27 0.95 4.26 -4.31
N LEU A 28 0.57 3.77 -5.50
CA LEU A 28 0.48 4.60 -6.70
C LEU A 28 -0.57 5.69 -6.55
N ILE A 29 -0.27 6.88 -7.07
CA ILE A 29 -1.31 7.88 -7.35
C ILE A 29 -2.12 7.43 -8.57
N THR A 30 -3.35 7.92 -8.70
CA THR A 30 -4.11 7.86 -9.95
C THR A 30 -4.00 9.23 -10.63
N PRO A 31 -3.25 9.36 -11.74
CA PRO A 31 -3.15 10.63 -12.46
C PRO A 31 -4.49 11.02 -13.05
N MET A 32 -4.83 12.30 -12.94
CA MET A 32 -6.07 12.86 -13.48
C MET A 32 -5.80 14.10 -14.32
N LYS A 33 -6.57 14.28 -15.38
CA LYS A 33 -6.51 15.45 -16.24
C LYS A 33 -7.89 15.71 -16.84
N ASP A 34 -8.34 16.96 -16.77
CA ASP A 34 -9.65 17.41 -17.30
C ASP A 34 -10.83 16.56 -16.76
N GLY A 35 -10.78 16.18 -15.47
CA GLY A 35 -11.79 15.37 -14.79
C GLY A 35 -11.71 13.87 -15.02
N ALA A 36 -10.84 13.39 -15.89
CA ALA A 36 -10.69 11.97 -16.24
C ALA A 36 -9.36 11.37 -15.77
N VAL A 37 -9.28 10.04 -15.65
CA VAL A 37 -8.03 9.33 -15.40
C VAL A 37 -7.11 9.45 -16.62
N CYS A 38 -5.85 9.86 -16.38
CA CYS A 38 -4.82 9.99 -17.42
C CYS A 38 -3.98 8.71 -17.50
N TYR A 39 -4.32 7.79 -18.40
CA TYR A 39 -3.62 6.50 -18.51
C TYR A 39 -2.22 6.61 -19.09
N THR A 40 -1.91 7.65 -19.87
CA THR A 40 -0.55 7.92 -20.36
C THR A 40 0.39 8.32 -19.22
N ASP A 41 -0.10 9.13 -18.28
CA ASP A 41 0.67 9.48 -17.08
C ASP A 41 0.78 8.27 -16.12
N LEU A 42 -0.27 7.43 -16.04
CA LEU A 42 -0.21 6.17 -15.27
C LEU A 42 0.90 5.26 -15.83
N GLU A 43 1.01 5.11 -17.14
CA GLU A 43 2.08 4.35 -17.78
C GLU A 43 3.46 4.93 -17.45
N CYS A 44 3.61 6.25 -17.48
CA CYS A 44 4.86 6.92 -17.12
C CYS A 44 5.29 6.61 -15.69
N ILE A 45 4.40 6.79 -14.70
CA ILE A 45 4.75 6.56 -13.29
C ILE A 45 4.99 5.08 -13.00
N VAL A 46 4.24 4.15 -13.59
CA VAL A 46 4.45 2.71 -13.38
C VAL A 46 5.79 2.26 -13.97
N ASN A 47 6.15 2.72 -15.17
CA ASN A 47 7.45 2.41 -15.78
C ASN A 47 8.63 2.96 -14.94
N ALA A 48 8.49 4.14 -14.35
CA ALA A 48 9.48 4.67 -13.42
C ALA A 48 9.67 3.77 -12.18
N GLN A 49 8.60 3.18 -11.67
CA GLN A 49 8.70 2.22 -10.56
C GLN A 49 9.43 0.94 -10.97
N LEU A 50 9.16 0.42 -12.17
CA LEU A 50 9.80 -0.80 -12.67
C LEU A 50 11.32 -0.70 -12.78
N SER A 51 11.86 0.49 -13.01
CA SER A 51 13.31 0.75 -13.14
C SER A 51 14.02 1.06 -11.83
N SER A 52 13.30 1.18 -10.71
CA SER A 52 13.82 1.75 -9.45
C SER A 52 14.10 0.73 -8.34
N GLY A 53 13.88 -0.56 -8.59
CA GLY A 53 14.09 -1.62 -7.60
C GLY A 53 12.96 -1.75 -6.56
N ILE A 54 11.80 -1.13 -6.78
CA ILE A 54 10.59 -1.33 -5.97
C ILE A 54 10.12 -2.78 -6.07
N SER A 55 9.68 -3.35 -4.96
CA SER A 55 9.24 -4.74 -4.85
C SER A 55 7.85 -4.99 -5.43
N GLY A 56 7.01 -3.97 -5.57
CA GLY A 56 5.67 -4.07 -6.12
C GLY A 56 4.94 -2.73 -6.13
N VAL A 57 3.75 -2.70 -6.71
CA VAL A 57 2.92 -1.50 -6.82
C VAL A 57 1.51 -1.74 -6.30
N VAL A 58 0.91 -0.68 -5.75
CA VAL A 58 -0.42 -0.73 -5.11
C VAL A 58 -1.32 0.33 -5.76
N PRO A 59 -2.01 0.01 -6.86
CA PRO A 59 -3.03 0.89 -7.44
C PRO A 59 -4.28 0.94 -6.58
N CYS A 60 -5.06 2.00 -6.71
CA CYS A 60 -6.38 2.18 -6.08
C CYS A 60 -6.40 2.03 -4.56
N GLY A 61 -5.29 2.36 -3.87
CA GLY A 61 -5.32 2.59 -2.42
C GLY A 61 -5.80 4.01 -2.10
N THR A 62 -5.58 4.47 -0.86
CA THR A 62 -5.87 5.85 -0.43
C THR A 62 -5.15 6.89 -1.31
N THR A 63 -3.87 6.64 -1.60
CA THR A 63 -3.03 7.49 -2.46
C THR A 63 -3.54 7.52 -3.91
N GLY A 64 -4.18 6.46 -4.36
CA GLY A 64 -4.83 6.35 -5.67
C GLY A 64 -6.23 6.94 -5.73
N GLU A 65 -6.68 7.66 -4.69
CA GLU A 65 -8.01 8.31 -4.63
C GLU A 65 -9.19 7.34 -4.87
N SER A 66 -9.06 6.09 -4.40
CA SER A 66 -10.08 5.05 -4.63
C SER A 66 -11.53 5.48 -4.36
N PRO A 67 -11.86 6.30 -3.31
CA PRO A 67 -13.26 6.66 -3.04
C PRO A 67 -13.91 7.58 -4.09
N THR A 68 -13.12 8.19 -4.98
CA THR A 68 -13.62 9.13 -6.01
C THR A 68 -13.52 8.58 -7.43
N LEU A 69 -13.04 7.35 -7.57
CA LEU A 69 -13.11 6.60 -8.83
C LEU A 69 -14.48 5.94 -8.95
N SER A 70 -15.08 5.97 -10.14
CA SER A 70 -16.17 5.07 -10.45
C SER A 70 -15.67 3.61 -10.45
N GLU A 71 -16.55 2.63 -10.33
CA GLU A 71 -16.16 1.23 -10.36
C GLU A 71 -15.41 0.88 -11.66
N ASP A 72 -15.88 1.37 -12.79
CA ASP A 72 -15.24 1.14 -14.09
C ASP A 72 -13.82 1.76 -14.14
N GLU A 73 -13.64 2.99 -13.66
CA GLU A 73 -12.32 3.61 -13.57
C GLU A 73 -11.39 2.86 -12.63
N HIS A 74 -11.90 2.44 -11.46
CA HIS A 74 -11.15 1.67 -10.46
C HIS A 74 -10.59 0.38 -11.07
N LEU A 75 -11.44 -0.42 -11.70
CA LEU A 75 -11.05 -1.66 -12.35
C LEU A 75 -10.15 -1.41 -13.56
N GLN A 76 -10.39 -0.35 -14.33
CA GLN A 76 -9.53 -0.01 -15.47
C GLN A 76 -8.14 0.44 -15.04
N VAL A 77 -8.00 1.20 -13.94
CA VAL A 77 -6.68 1.57 -13.36
C VAL A 77 -5.91 0.32 -12.91
N ILE A 78 -6.57 -0.61 -12.21
CA ILE A 78 -5.95 -1.90 -11.83
C ILE A 78 -5.51 -2.67 -13.07
N LYS A 79 -6.39 -2.81 -14.07
CA LYS A 79 -6.10 -3.53 -15.32
C LYS A 79 -4.92 -2.92 -16.07
N SER A 80 -4.93 -1.62 -16.28
CA SER A 80 -3.84 -0.91 -16.96
C SER A 80 -2.51 -1.06 -16.21
N THR A 81 -2.54 -1.00 -14.85
CA THR A 81 -1.34 -1.23 -14.04
C THR A 81 -0.79 -2.64 -14.23
N ILE A 82 -1.65 -3.67 -14.25
CA ILE A 82 -1.26 -5.07 -14.49
C ILE A 82 -0.64 -5.24 -15.88
N GLU A 83 -1.26 -4.65 -16.89
CA GLU A 83 -0.78 -4.71 -18.28
C GLU A 83 0.60 -4.05 -18.44
N ILE A 84 0.82 -2.87 -17.83
CA ILE A 84 2.10 -2.15 -17.87
C ILE A 84 3.19 -2.90 -17.09
N VAL A 85 2.85 -3.41 -15.91
CA VAL A 85 3.78 -4.16 -15.07
C VAL A 85 4.24 -5.46 -15.76
N ASP A 86 3.38 -6.10 -16.52
CA ASP A 86 3.69 -7.31 -17.31
C ASP A 86 4.43 -8.37 -16.47
N LYS A 87 3.91 -8.67 -15.29
CA LYS A 87 4.43 -9.68 -14.35
C LYS A 87 5.88 -9.48 -13.85
N LYS A 88 6.46 -8.31 -14.06
CA LYS A 88 7.83 -8.01 -13.58
C LYS A 88 7.91 -7.84 -12.07
N ILE A 89 6.87 -7.28 -11.47
CA ILE A 89 6.69 -7.10 -10.04
C ILE A 89 5.21 -7.33 -9.67
N PRO A 90 4.86 -7.68 -8.41
CA PRO A 90 3.46 -7.87 -8.03
C PRO A 90 2.64 -6.58 -8.07
N VAL A 91 1.37 -6.73 -8.44
CA VAL A 91 0.34 -5.71 -8.37
C VAL A 91 -0.63 -6.08 -7.23
N ILE A 92 -0.60 -5.27 -6.15
CA ILE A 92 -1.44 -5.43 -4.96
C ILE A 92 -2.64 -4.49 -5.12
N ALA A 93 -3.78 -4.97 -5.59
CA ALA A 93 -4.94 -4.13 -5.86
C ALA A 93 -5.62 -3.64 -4.57
N GLY A 94 -5.84 -2.34 -4.44
CA GLY A 94 -6.66 -1.78 -3.38
C GLY A 94 -8.15 -2.00 -3.69
N THR A 95 -8.81 -2.91 -2.97
CA THR A 95 -10.22 -3.27 -3.19
C THR A 95 -11.08 -3.20 -1.92
N GLY A 96 -10.50 -2.71 -0.81
CA GLY A 96 -11.24 -2.53 0.44
C GLY A 96 -12.26 -1.39 0.34
N ALA A 97 -13.45 -1.62 0.91
CA ALA A 97 -14.53 -0.65 1.04
C ALA A 97 -15.20 -0.75 2.42
N ASN A 98 -16.02 0.22 2.79
CA ASN A 98 -16.78 0.16 4.05
C ASN A 98 -18.08 -0.66 3.92
N SER A 99 -18.46 -1.04 2.72
CA SER A 99 -19.49 -2.04 2.42
C SER A 99 -18.82 -3.38 2.12
N THR A 100 -19.21 -4.44 2.84
CA THR A 100 -18.69 -5.79 2.58
C THR A 100 -19.02 -6.26 1.17
N GLN A 101 -20.22 -5.94 0.67
CA GLN A 101 -20.66 -6.34 -0.66
C GLN A 101 -19.84 -5.66 -1.76
N GLU A 102 -19.59 -4.36 -1.64
CA GLU A 102 -18.75 -3.60 -2.57
C GLU A 102 -17.31 -4.13 -2.59
N ALA A 103 -16.72 -4.36 -1.41
CA ALA A 103 -15.38 -4.92 -1.30
C ALA A 103 -15.29 -6.32 -1.92
N LEU A 104 -16.34 -7.17 -1.78
CA LEU A 104 -16.42 -8.47 -2.43
C LEU A 104 -16.42 -8.35 -3.95
N GLU A 105 -17.30 -7.52 -4.50
CA GLU A 105 -17.43 -7.31 -5.95
C GLU A 105 -16.14 -6.78 -6.56
N LEU A 106 -15.53 -5.76 -5.95
CA LEU A 106 -14.25 -5.22 -6.39
C LEU A 106 -13.12 -6.26 -6.32
N THR A 107 -13.05 -7.03 -5.23
CA THR A 107 -12.01 -8.05 -5.05
C THR A 107 -12.16 -9.16 -6.10
N GLN A 108 -13.37 -9.68 -6.31
CA GLN A 108 -13.63 -10.72 -7.31
C GLN A 108 -13.33 -10.26 -8.74
N LYS A 109 -13.71 -9.02 -9.09
CA LYS A 109 -13.42 -8.44 -10.42
C LYS A 109 -11.92 -8.20 -10.60
N ALA A 110 -11.23 -7.68 -9.59
CA ALA A 110 -9.77 -7.47 -9.64
C ALA A 110 -9.00 -8.81 -9.67
N ASP A 111 -9.50 -9.85 -9.02
CA ASP A 111 -8.96 -11.22 -9.10
C ASP A 111 -9.08 -11.78 -10.52
N ALA A 112 -10.25 -11.63 -11.15
CA ALA A 112 -10.50 -12.05 -12.54
C ALA A 112 -9.64 -11.28 -13.56
N ILE A 113 -9.29 -10.01 -13.28
CA ILE A 113 -8.38 -9.20 -14.11
C ILE A 113 -6.92 -9.67 -13.97
N GLY A 114 -6.56 -10.33 -12.85
CA GLY A 114 -5.23 -10.90 -12.67
C GLY A 114 -4.34 -10.17 -11.65
N ALA A 115 -4.91 -9.40 -10.71
CA ALA A 115 -4.15 -8.86 -9.58
C ALA A 115 -3.44 -9.99 -8.79
N ASP A 116 -2.25 -9.73 -8.26
CA ASP A 116 -1.45 -10.75 -7.56
C ASP A 116 -1.81 -10.85 -6.07
N ALA A 117 -2.31 -9.76 -5.47
CA ALA A 117 -2.74 -9.68 -4.08
C ALA A 117 -3.74 -8.54 -3.89
N PHE A 118 -4.36 -8.46 -2.71
CA PHE A 118 -5.37 -7.45 -2.39
C PHE A 118 -5.04 -6.67 -1.12
N LEU A 119 -5.14 -5.35 -1.18
CA LEU A 119 -5.06 -4.47 -0.02
C LEU A 119 -6.47 -4.09 0.42
N LEU A 120 -6.86 -4.55 1.62
CA LEU A 120 -8.20 -4.39 2.16
C LEU A 120 -8.18 -3.44 3.37
N VAL A 121 -8.58 -2.20 3.17
CA VAL A 121 -8.69 -1.22 4.25
C VAL A 121 -9.83 -1.59 5.21
N ALA A 122 -9.62 -1.36 6.51
CA ALA A 122 -10.69 -1.50 7.49
C ALA A 122 -11.88 -0.60 7.12
N PRO A 123 -13.13 -1.09 7.26
CA PRO A 123 -14.32 -0.28 6.99
C PRO A 123 -14.26 1.06 7.73
N TYR A 124 -14.28 2.13 6.96
CA TYR A 124 -14.26 3.52 7.45
C TYR A 124 -15.67 4.04 7.65
N TYR A 125 -15.84 5.08 8.48
CA TYR A 125 -17.10 5.76 8.77
C TYR A 125 -18.07 4.96 9.64
N ASN A 126 -18.50 3.75 9.24
CA ASN A 126 -19.50 2.92 9.96
C ASN A 126 -18.95 2.20 11.20
N LYS A 127 -17.63 2.22 11.44
CA LYS A 127 -16.94 1.78 12.68
C LYS A 127 -17.45 0.44 13.25
N PRO A 128 -17.34 -0.67 12.50
CA PRO A 128 -17.80 -1.96 13.00
C PRO A 128 -17.02 -2.40 14.25
N SER A 129 -17.63 -3.27 15.07
CA SER A 129 -16.94 -3.94 16.18
C SER A 129 -15.82 -4.86 15.67
N GLN A 130 -14.96 -5.37 16.55
CA GLN A 130 -13.91 -6.34 16.19
C GLN A 130 -14.47 -7.63 15.60
N ASP A 131 -15.63 -8.09 16.09
CA ASP A 131 -16.33 -9.23 15.49
C ASP A 131 -16.95 -8.88 14.13
N GLY A 132 -17.40 -7.64 13.93
CA GLY A 132 -17.81 -7.12 12.62
C GLY A 132 -16.65 -7.07 11.64
N LEU A 133 -15.46 -6.61 12.07
CA LEU A 133 -14.23 -6.67 11.26
C LEU A 133 -13.85 -8.10 10.90
N PHE A 134 -13.91 -9.01 11.88
CA PHE A 134 -13.65 -10.43 11.64
C PHE A 134 -14.61 -11.01 10.59
N ALA A 135 -15.91 -10.76 10.72
CA ALA A 135 -16.91 -11.23 9.77
C ALA A 135 -16.72 -10.63 8.35
N HIS A 136 -16.42 -9.32 8.28
CA HIS A 136 -16.14 -8.62 7.02
C HIS A 136 -14.94 -9.24 6.29
N PHE A 137 -13.78 -9.32 6.94
CA PHE A 137 -12.57 -9.86 6.32
C PHE A 137 -12.66 -11.37 6.05
N SER A 138 -13.44 -12.11 6.86
CA SER A 138 -13.74 -13.53 6.59
C SER A 138 -14.41 -13.71 5.23
N LYS A 139 -15.41 -12.88 4.92
CA LYS A 139 -16.10 -12.94 3.62
C LYS A 139 -15.17 -12.63 2.46
N LEU A 140 -14.27 -11.69 2.63
CA LEU A 140 -13.28 -11.32 1.62
C LEU A 140 -12.22 -12.42 1.45
N ALA A 141 -11.80 -13.07 2.54
CA ALA A 141 -10.89 -14.20 2.46
C ALA A 141 -11.49 -15.42 1.75
N GLU A 142 -12.79 -15.61 1.86
CA GLU A 142 -13.53 -16.71 1.22
C GLU A 142 -13.74 -16.49 -0.29
N CYS A 143 -13.53 -15.28 -0.83
CA CYS A 143 -13.81 -14.97 -2.24
C CYS A 143 -12.60 -15.07 -3.18
N THR A 144 -11.41 -15.30 -2.65
CA THR A 144 -10.16 -15.41 -3.43
C THR A 144 -9.18 -16.36 -2.74
N GLU A 145 -8.30 -17.00 -3.50
CA GLU A 145 -7.17 -17.77 -2.97
C GLU A 145 -5.87 -16.94 -2.89
N LYS A 146 -5.87 -15.72 -3.44
CA LYS A 146 -4.69 -14.85 -3.49
C LYS A 146 -4.40 -14.17 -2.15
N PRO A 147 -3.14 -13.73 -1.93
CA PRO A 147 -2.73 -13.06 -0.69
C PRO A 147 -3.56 -11.80 -0.39
N ILE A 148 -3.93 -11.65 0.86
CA ILE A 148 -4.66 -10.49 1.39
C ILE A 148 -3.77 -9.75 2.39
N VAL A 149 -3.63 -8.45 2.17
CA VAL A 149 -3.01 -7.49 3.08
C VAL A 149 -4.13 -6.72 3.79
N LEU A 150 -4.34 -6.98 5.08
CA LEU A 150 -5.22 -6.15 5.91
C LEU A 150 -4.64 -4.75 6.02
N TYR A 151 -5.46 -3.72 6.05
CA TYR A 151 -4.98 -2.34 6.19
C TYR A 151 -5.63 -1.64 7.35
N SER A 152 -4.85 -1.38 8.41
CA SER A 152 -5.24 -0.67 9.62
C SER A 152 -4.72 0.77 9.58
N ILE A 153 -5.64 1.73 9.46
CA ILE A 153 -5.35 3.17 9.49
C ILE A 153 -6.37 3.93 10.33
N PRO A 154 -6.23 3.93 11.66
CA PRO A 154 -7.22 4.53 12.56
C PRO A 154 -7.46 6.01 12.34
N SER A 155 -6.46 6.76 11.90
CA SER A 155 -6.57 8.19 11.62
C SER A 155 -7.56 8.52 10.49
N ARG A 156 -7.83 7.56 9.58
CA ARG A 156 -8.80 7.72 8.47
C ARG A 156 -10.06 6.92 8.69
N CYS A 157 -9.95 5.69 9.23
CA CYS A 157 -11.11 4.81 9.40
C CYS A 157 -11.89 5.09 10.69
N GLY A 158 -11.25 5.73 11.69
CA GLY A 158 -11.85 5.92 13.02
C GLY A 158 -11.91 4.65 13.87
N ILE A 159 -11.35 3.54 13.39
CA ILE A 159 -11.20 2.26 14.09
C ILE A 159 -9.85 1.63 13.75
N GLU A 160 -9.34 0.79 14.65
CA GLU A 160 -8.14 -0.01 14.48
C GLU A 160 -8.54 -1.50 14.36
N ILE A 161 -7.82 -2.26 13.51
CA ILE A 161 -7.90 -3.72 13.56
C ILE A 161 -7.05 -4.17 14.76
N SER A 162 -7.67 -4.73 15.80
CA SER A 162 -6.93 -5.16 16.99
C SER A 162 -5.98 -6.32 16.67
N THR A 163 -4.88 -6.43 17.42
CA THR A 163 -3.94 -7.55 17.32
C THR A 163 -4.64 -8.91 17.40
N SER A 164 -5.59 -9.04 18.33
CA SER A 164 -6.38 -10.28 18.49
C SER A 164 -7.24 -10.60 17.27
N THR A 165 -7.80 -9.57 16.60
CA THR A 165 -8.58 -9.76 15.37
C THR A 165 -7.67 -10.18 14.21
N VAL A 166 -6.49 -9.57 14.07
CA VAL A 166 -5.48 -9.97 13.08
C VAL A 166 -5.07 -11.43 13.29
N ALA A 167 -4.72 -11.82 14.52
CA ALA A 167 -4.31 -13.19 14.83
C ALA A 167 -5.42 -14.22 14.55
N ARG A 168 -6.67 -13.94 14.94
CA ARG A 168 -7.83 -14.81 14.65
C ARG A 168 -8.06 -14.99 13.14
N LEU A 169 -7.91 -13.91 12.37
CA LEU A 169 -8.06 -13.95 10.91
C LEU A 169 -6.95 -14.78 10.25
N TYR A 170 -5.70 -14.54 10.66
CA TYR A 170 -4.53 -15.26 10.17
C TYR A 170 -4.59 -16.76 10.49
N GLU A 171 -5.01 -17.14 11.70
CA GLU A 171 -5.18 -18.53 12.11
C GLU A 171 -6.23 -19.26 11.25
N LYS A 172 -7.31 -18.55 10.90
CA LYS A 172 -8.44 -19.16 10.19
C LYS A 172 -8.29 -19.18 8.66
N TYR A 173 -7.66 -18.14 8.10
CA TYR A 173 -7.59 -17.93 6.64
C TYR A 173 -6.13 -17.83 6.17
N PRO A 174 -5.59 -18.88 5.53
CA PRO A 174 -4.20 -18.92 5.09
C PRO A 174 -3.81 -17.78 4.13
N ASN A 175 -4.78 -17.25 3.37
CA ASN A 175 -4.57 -16.16 2.43
C ASN A 175 -4.57 -14.77 3.09
N ILE A 176 -5.05 -14.61 4.34
CA ILE A 176 -4.81 -13.40 5.13
C ILE A 176 -3.40 -13.50 5.72
N CYS A 177 -2.41 -13.00 5.02
CA CYS A 177 -1.00 -13.24 5.32
C CYS A 177 -0.19 -11.98 5.62
N ALA A 178 -0.82 -10.80 5.55
CA ALA A 178 -0.11 -9.55 5.82
C ALA A 178 -1.00 -8.49 6.46
N LEU A 179 -0.34 -7.53 7.13
CA LEU A 179 -0.93 -6.31 7.67
C LEU A 179 -0.13 -5.09 7.23
N LYS A 180 -0.77 -4.12 6.57
CA LYS A 180 -0.27 -2.74 6.46
C LYS A 180 -0.68 -1.99 7.71
N GLU A 181 0.28 -1.68 8.58
CA GLU A 181 0.07 -0.95 9.84
C GLU A 181 0.37 0.55 9.63
N ALA A 182 -0.64 1.39 9.80
CA ALA A 182 -0.56 2.84 9.67
C ALA A 182 -1.18 3.57 10.89
N GLY A 183 -1.16 2.93 12.05
CA GLY A 183 -1.63 3.50 13.32
C GLY A 183 -0.59 4.34 14.06
N GLY A 184 0.65 4.43 13.54
CA GLY A 184 1.68 5.30 14.09
C GLY A 184 2.42 4.77 15.33
N ARG A 185 2.20 3.51 15.74
CA ARG A 185 2.77 2.96 16.98
C ARG A 185 3.64 1.73 16.72
N SER A 186 4.96 1.83 16.99
CA SER A 186 5.88 0.68 16.89
C SER A 186 5.52 -0.45 17.87
N ALA A 187 4.96 -0.12 19.03
CA ALA A 187 4.45 -1.10 19.97
C ALA A 187 3.41 -2.04 19.34
N LYS A 188 2.52 -1.50 18.49
CA LYS A 188 1.53 -2.29 17.76
C LYS A 188 2.16 -3.30 16.81
N VAL A 189 3.26 -2.92 16.16
CA VAL A 189 4.03 -3.84 15.29
C VAL A 189 4.57 -4.99 16.12
N SER A 190 5.20 -4.71 17.28
CA SER A 190 5.70 -5.73 18.19
C SER A 190 4.60 -6.62 18.77
N GLU A 191 3.47 -6.03 19.20
CA GLU A 191 2.30 -6.78 19.67
C GLU A 191 1.77 -7.74 18.59
N THR A 192 1.71 -7.30 17.34
CA THR A 192 1.25 -8.13 16.24
C THR A 192 2.27 -9.23 15.93
N ALA A 193 3.56 -8.89 15.85
CA ALA A 193 4.63 -9.86 15.61
C ALA A 193 4.69 -10.96 16.70
N CYS A 194 4.36 -10.64 17.96
CA CYS A 194 4.27 -11.62 19.03
C CYS A 194 2.99 -12.50 18.97
N ALA A 195 1.95 -12.05 18.30
CA ALA A 195 0.64 -12.73 18.24
C ALA A 195 0.46 -13.63 17.01
N VAL A 196 1.38 -13.55 16.04
CA VAL A 196 1.40 -14.34 14.80
C VAL A 196 2.76 -15.04 14.67
N ASP A 197 2.90 -15.96 13.72
CA ASP A 197 4.21 -16.56 13.43
C ASP A 197 5.05 -15.66 12.49
N GLN A 198 6.30 -16.08 12.27
CA GLN A 198 7.26 -15.32 11.45
C GLN A 198 6.93 -15.27 9.95
N ASP A 199 5.94 -16.06 9.49
CA ASP A 199 5.48 -16.10 8.10
C ASP A 199 4.44 -15.01 7.82
N PHE A 200 3.86 -14.40 8.86
CA PHE A 200 2.97 -13.26 8.72
C PHE A 200 3.77 -11.98 8.44
N ILE A 201 3.34 -11.21 7.43
CA ILE A 201 4.08 -10.06 6.95
C ILE A 201 3.47 -8.78 7.51
N ILE A 202 4.25 -7.99 8.23
CA ILE A 202 3.85 -6.65 8.64
C ILE A 202 4.57 -5.65 7.73
N LEU A 203 3.81 -4.74 7.13
CA LEU A 203 4.30 -3.64 6.30
C LEU A 203 4.01 -2.31 6.98
N SER A 204 4.98 -1.41 6.98
CA SER A 204 4.71 -0.03 7.37
C SER A 204 3.74 0.62 6.39
N GLY A 205 2.78 1.37 6.90
CA GLY A 205 1.91 2.26 6.11
C GLY A 205 2.34 3.72 6.18
N ASP A 206 3.51 4.00 6.76
CA ASP A 206 4.04 5.33 7.02
C ASP A 206 5.54 5.35 6.68
N ASP A 207 5.95 6.26 5.80
CA ASP A 207 7.32 6.38 5.32
C ASP A 207 8.29 6.72 6.47
N GLY A 208 7.91 7.66 7.34
CA GLY A 208 8.71 8.09 8.50
C GLY A 208 8.84 7.02 9.58
N LEU A 209 7.98 6.01 9.59
CA LEU A 209 8.01 4.90 10.55
C LEU A 209 8.56 3.60 9.96
N THR A 210 8.99 3.60 8.71
CA THR A 210 9.47 2.39 8.03
C THR A 210 10.64 1.75 8.78
N LEU A 211 11.70 2.50 9.07
CA LEU A 211 12.88 1.97 9.77
C LEU A 211 12.55 1.51 11.21
N PRO A 212 11.86 2.29 12.06
CA PRO A 212 11.42 1.82 13.38
C PRO A 212 10.56 0.56 13.32
N PHE A 213 9.67 0.44 12.36
CA PHE A 213 8.80 -0.73 12.23
C PHE A 213 9.56 -1.97 11.78
N ILE A 214 10.54 -1.84 10.88
CA ILE A 214 11.42 -2.96 10.48
C ILE A 214 12.23 -3.43 11.70
N ALA A 215 12.72 -2.54 12.55
CA ALA A 215 13.38 -2.90 13.79
C ALA A 215 12.47 -3.67 14.77
N CYS A 216 11.14 -3.49 14.67
CA CYS A 216 10.13 -4.21 15.44
C CYS A 216 9.58 -5.47 14.74
N GLY A 217 10.11 -5.85 13.58
CA GLY A 217 9.74 -7.07 12.87
C GLY A 217 8.96 -6.89 11.57
N ALA A 218 8.67 -5.65 11.13
CA ALA A 218 8.09 -5.42 9.81
C ALA A 218 9.04 -5.88 8.68
N LYS A 219 8.45 -6.25 7.53
CA LYS A 219 9.18 -6.80 6.38
C LYS A 219 9.20 -5.83 5.18
N GLY A 220 8.80 -4.57 5.38
CA GLY A 220 8.77 -3.58 4.31
C GLY A 220 7.81 -2.44 4.58
N VAL A 221 7.43 -1.77 3.49
CA VAL A 221 6.56 -0.59 3.49
C VAL A 221 5.64 -0.57 2.28
N ILE A 222 4.43 -0.05 2.43
CA ILE A 222 3.61 0.46 1.32
C ILE A 222 3.69 1.98 1.40
N SER A 223 4.56 2.55 0.60
CA SER A 223 5.12 3.91 0.65
C SER A 223 4.34 4.90 -0.20
N VAL A 224 4.22 6.13 0.26
CA VAL A 224 3.79 7.30 -0.54
C VAL A 224 5.01 8.00 -1.15
N ALA A 225 6.09 8.16 -0.38
CA ALA A 225 7.32 8.82 -0.79
C ALA A 225 7.96 8.18 -2.03
N SER A 226 7.81 6.86 -2.19
CA SER A 226 8.33 6.11 -3.34
C SER A 226 7.73 6.51 -4.70
N ASN A 227 6.63 7.28 -4.75
CA ASN A 227 6.20 7.90 -6.00
C ASN A 227 7.23 8.89 -6.56
N ILE A 228 8.02 9.55 -5.69
CA ILE A 228 9.02 10.57 -6.04
C ILE A 228 10.46 10.03 -5.95
N ILE A 229 10.77 9.30 -4.87
CA ILE A 229 12.12 8.80 -4.55
C ILE A 229 12.12 7.26 -4.38
N PRO A 230 11.67 6.51 -5.39
CA PRO A 230 11.48 5.06 -5.24
C PRO A 230 12.78 4.31 -4.93
N GLU A 231 13.90 4.68 -5.56
CA GLU A 231 15.22 4.07 -5.34
C GLU A 231 15.69 4.25 -3.89
N THR A 232 15.50 5.46 -3.34
CA THR A 232 15.87 5.78 -1.96
C THR A 232 15.06 4.94 -0.97
N VAL A 233 13.75 4.84 -1.16
CA VAL A 233 12.87 4.04 -0.30
C VAL A 233 13.19 2.55 -0.43
N SER A 234 13.42 2.05 -1.64
CA SER A 234 13.81 0.66 -1.89
C SER A 234 15.12 0.31 -1.20
N ASN A 235 16.14 1.18 -1.31
CA ASN A 235 17.44 0.99 -0.68
C ASN A 235 17.37 1.04 0.85
N LEU A 236 16.63 2.01 1.41
CA LEU A 236 16.36 2.09 2.86
C LEU A 236 15.82 0.77 3.40
N VAL A 237 14.76 0.26 2.76
CA VAL A 237 14.09 -0.98 3.19
C VAL A 237 15.01 -2.18 3.04
N LYS A 238 15.72 -2.30 1.92
CA LYS A 238 16.68 -3.38 1.69
C LYS A 238 17.77 -3.42 2.75
N LEU A 239 18.43 -2.29 3.01
CA LEU A 239 19.48 -2.20 4.03
C LEU A 239 18.96 -2.57 5.42
N ALA A 240 17.76 -2.11 5.78
CA ALA A 240 17.16 -2.41 7.08
C ALA A 240 16.82 -3.91 7.22
N ILE A 241 16.24 -4.53 6.18
CA ILE A 241 15.92 -5.98 6.18
C ILE A 241 17.19 -6.83 6.23
N ASP A 242 18.27 -6.41 5.52
CA ASP A 242 19.57 -7.08 5.51
C ASP A 242 20.35 -6.87 6.84
N GLY A 243 19.80 -6.15 7.81
CA GLY A 243 20.41 -5.89 9.12
C GLY A 243 21.43 -4.74 9.14
N ASN A 244 21.61 -4.04 8.03
CA ASN A 244 22.51 -2.87 7.95
C ASN A 244 21.82 -1.59 8.42
N PHE A 245 21.43 -1.57 9.70
CA PHE A 245 20.69 -0.46 10.32
C PHE A 245 21.47 0.86 10.33
N THR A 246 22.79 0.84 10.37
CA THR A 246 23.62 2.06 10.37
C THR A 246 23.44 2.84 9.06
N GLU A 247 23.52 2.16 7.93
CA GLU A 247 23.34 2.83 6.63
C GLU A 247 21.86 3.16 6.37
N ALA A 248 20.94 2.27 6.75
CA ALA A 248 19.51 2.56 6.68
C ALA A 248 19.13 3.81 7.49
N GLN A 249 19.72 4.00 8.68
CA GLN A 249 19.49 5.17 9.53
C GLN A 249 19.95 6.47 8.85
N LYS A 250 21.09 6.47 8.15
CA LYS A 250 21.55 7.66 7.41
C LYS A 250 20.51 8.08 6.37
N ILE A 251 20.07 7.13 5.53
CA ILE A 251 19.05 7.41 4.51
C ILE A 251 17.75 7.89 5.15
N HIS A 252 17.33 7.25 6.25
CA HIS A 252 16.12 7.64 6.97
C HIS A 252 16.20 9.08 7.48
N LEU A 253 17.28 9.46 8.15
CA LEU A 253 17.45 10.81 8.72
C LEU A 253 17.60 11.90 7.64
N GLU A 254 18.29 11.59 6.54
CA GLU A 254 18.42 12.49 5.39
C GLU A 254 17.07 12.79 4.74
N ASN A 255 16.13 11.83 4.75
CA ASN A 255 14.83 11.96 4.09
C ASN A 255 13.66 12.17 5.07
N PHE A 256 13.91 12.19 6.38
CA PHE A 256 12.83 12.24 7.40
C PHE A 256 11.93 13.47 7.24
N GLN A 257 12.53 14.63 6.95
CA GLN A 257 11.75 15.85 6.71
C GLN A 257 10.85 15.70 5.48
N PHE A 258 11.34 15.11 4.39
CA PHE A 258 10.53 14.82 3.20
C PHE A 258 9.37 13.87 3.51
N PHE A 259 9.61 12.80 4.27
CA PHE A 259 8.56 11.85 4.69
C PHE A 259 7.44 12.53 5.50
N SER A 260 7.78 13.57 6.25
CA SER A 260 6.80 14.39 6.99
C SER A 260 6.09 15.39 6.10
N ASP A 261 6.84 16.12 5.26
CA ASP A 261 6.36 17.26 4.48
C ASP A 261 5.37 16.84 3.36
N ILE A 262 5.45 15.61 2.84
CA ILE A 262 4.48 15.10 1.87
C ILE A 262 3.07 14.88 2.45
N PHE A 263 2.87 15.17 3.74
CA PHE A 263 1.58 15.11 4.44
C PHE A 263 1.12 16.46 5.00
N ILE A 264 1.71 17.59 4.55
CA ILE A 264 1.28 18.95 4.95
C ILE A 264 -0.15 19.29 4.48
N GLU A 265 -0.62 18.59 3.46
CA GLU A 265 -2.00 18.55 2.98
C GLU A 265 -2.47 17.09 2.94
N PRO A 266 -3.78 16.82 2.84
CA PRO A 266 -4.25 15.44 2.71
C PRO A 266 -3.61 14.69 1.54
N ASN A 267 -3.01 13.52 1.80
CA ASN A 267 -2.50 12.65 0.75
C ASN A 267 -3.67 12.18 -0.18
N PRO A 268 -3.53 12.31 -1.53
CA PRO A 268 -2.30 12.46 -2.31
C PRO A 268 -1.97 13.88 -2.81
N VAL A 269 -2.56 14.94 -2.29
CA VAL A 269 -2.41 16.31 -2.83
C VAL A 269 -0.93 16.73 -2.95
N PRO A 270 -0.08 16.62 -1.89
CA PRO A 270 1.32 17.00 -2.01
C PRO A 270 2.10 16.15 -3.01
N ILE A 271 1.88 14.84 -3.02
CA ILE A 271 2.65 13.93 -3.86
C ILE A 271 2.31 14.12 -5.36
N LYS A 272 1.04 14.39 -5.71
CA LYS A 272 0.64 14.74 -7.08
C LYS A 272 1.24 16.08 -7.51
N THR A 273 1.29 17.06 -6.60
CA THR A 273 1.93 18.35 -6.86
C THR A 273 3.43 18.19 -7.17
N LEU A 274 4.14 17.36 -6.40
CA LEU A 274 5.55 17.07 -6.62
C LEU A 274 5.80 16.31 -7.93
N LEU A 275 4.97 15.33 -8.25
CA LEU A 275 5.05 14.60 -9.52
C LEU A 275 4.81 15.52 -10.72
N HIS A 276 3.91 16.50 -10.59
CA HIS A 276 3.70 17.52 -11.62
C HIS A 276 4.91 18.47 -11.74
N CYS A 277 5.51 18.89 -10.62
CA CYS A 277 6.76 19.67 -10.65
C CYS A 277 7.91 18.90 -11.32
N LYS A 278 7.92 17.57 -11.15
CA LYS A 278 8.90 16.66 -11.78
C LYS A 278 8.59 16.36 -13.25
N GLU A 279 7.52 16.92 -13.80
CA GLU A 279 7.03 16.69 -15.17
C GLU A 279 6.69 15.21 -15.46
N MET A 280 6.45 14.39 -14.44
CA MET A 280 6.06 12.99 -14.58
C MET A 280 4.57 12.81 -14.84
N ILE A 281 3.75 13.81 -14.48
CA ILE A 281 2.32 13.87 -14.79
C ILE A 281 1.96 15.25 -15.33
N GLN A 282 1.00 15.29 -16.24
CA GLN A 282 0.60 16.53 -16.94
C GLN A 282 -0.18 17.48 -16.03
N SER A 283 -0.82 16.95 -14.97
CA SER A 283 -1.67 17.73 -14.06
C SER A 283 -1.58 17.19 -12.64
N ALA A 284 -1.55 18.09 -11.64
CA ALA A 284 -1.67 17.75 -10.22
C ALA A 284 -3.14 17.64 -9.76
N GLU A 285 -4.09 17.51 -10.68
CA GLU A 285 -5.52 17.45 -10.42
C GLU A 285 -5.89 16.35 -9.42
N VAL A 286 -6.74 16.72 -8.46
CA VAL A 286 -7.40 15.81 -7.51
C VAL A 286 -8.92 15.98 -7.63
N ARG A 287 -9.67 14.94 -7.30
CA ARG A 287 -11.14 15.01 -7.30
C ARG A 287 -11.67 15.46 -5.95
N LEU A 288 -12.76 16.26 -5.98
CA LEU A 288 -13.48 16.58 -4.76
C LEU A 288 -13.86 15.29 -3.98
N PRO A 289 -13.79 15.31 -2.64
CA PRO A 289 -13.67 16.49 -1.77
C PRO A 289 -12.23 17.01 -1.57
N LEU A 290 -11.22 16.40 -2.17
CA LEU A 290 -9.86 16.95 -2.15
C LEU A 290 -9.79 18.17 -3.06
N THR A 291 -8.94 19.13 -2.67
CA THR A 291 -8.69 20.38 -3.40
C THR A 291 -7.20 20.53 -3.66
N PRO A 292 -6.78 21.31 -4.65
CA PRO A 292 -5.39 21.71 -4.78
C PRO A 292 -4.83 22.28 -3.47
N PRO A 293 -3.51 22.23 -3.25
CA PRO A 293 -2.92 22.79 -2.04
C PRO A 293 -3.18 24.31 -1.93
N SER A 294 -3.17 24.83 -0.70
CA SER A 294 -3.19 26.27 -0.47
C SER A 294 -2.00 26.95 -1.17
N GLU A 295 -2.12 28.24 -1.49
CA GLU A 295 -1.02 29.00 -2.14
C GLU A 295 0.31 28.93 -1.35
N GLN A 296 0.21 28.95 -0.02
CA GLN A 296 1.37 28.82 0.86
C GLN A 296 2.02 27.45 0.72
N ASN A 297 1.22 26.38 0.78
CA ASN A 297 1.71 25.00 0.67
C ASN A 297 2.17 24.67 -0.75
N LEU A 298 1.55 25.25 -1.78
CA LEU A 298 2.03 25.12 -3.16
C LEU A 298 3.45 25.68 -3.32
N LYS A 299 3.71 26.89 -2.81
CA LYS A 299 5.04 27.50 -2.83
C LYS A 299 6.07 26.64 -2.07
N PHE A 300 5.67 26.14 -0.90
CA PHE A 300 6.51 25.23 -0.11
C PHE A 300 6.87 23.95 -0.88
N LEU A 301 5.89 23.30 -1.52
CA LEU A 301 6.12 22.08 -2.32
C LEU A 301 7.01 22.37 -3.54
N GLN A 302 6.84 23.50 -4.22
CA GLN A 302 7.70 23.94 -5.33
C GLN A 302 9.15 24.19 -4.88
N GLU A 303 9.36 24.76 -3.70
CA GLU A 303 10.70 24.92 -3.12
C GLU A 303 11.31 23.56 -2.74
N MET A 304 10.51 22.66 -2.22
CA MET A 304 10.92 21.28 -1.93
C MET A 304 11.35 20.56 -3.22
N ALA A 305 10.56 20.67 -4.30
CA ALA A 305 10.90 20.08 -5.60
C ALA A 305 12.28 20.58 -6.08
N LYS A 306 12.55 21.89 -5.98
CA LYS A 306 13.86 22.45 -6.33
C LYS A 306 15.00 21.90 -5.48
N LYS A 307 14.80 21.72 -4.17
CA LYS A 307 15.82 21.14 -3.27
C LYS A 307 16.12 19.67 -3.58
N LEU A 308 15.12 18.95 -4.02
CA LEU A 308 15.25 17.54 -4.45
C LEU A 308 15.79 17.39 -5.88
N ASN A 309 16.01 18.51 -6.60
CA ASN A 309 16.38 18.54 -8.02
C ASN A 309 15.39 17.76 -8.91
N ILE A 310 14.10 17.95 -8.67
CA ILE A 310 12.98 17.33 -9.41
C ILE A 310 12.06 18.40 -9.99
#